data_5f54ea77919ddadbc984b42a3e445300
#
_entry.id   5f54ea77919ddadbc984b42a3e445300
#
_cell.length_a   1.000
_cell.length_b   1.000
_cell.length_c   1.000
_cell.angle_alpha   90.00
_cell.angle_beta   90.00
_cell.angle_gamma   90.00
#
_symmetry.space_group_name_H-M   'P 1'
#
loop_
_entity.id
_entity.type
_entity.pdbx_description
1 polymer ?
#
loop_
_entity_poly.entity_id
_entity_poly.type
_entity_poly.pdbx_seq_one_letter_code
_entity_poly.pdbx_strand_id
1 'polypeptide(L)'
;MSGGVVISQPGQGQKGEAMMMQQPGPMSLPQVAVPAGLPPGLAYLAGLDEIRIHQQLELLEVLVGFEKNNKYQICNTQEQQFMFAKEDTDCMTRQCCGTARPFTMNITDNQGQELIQLHRPFRCQGSCLWCCCLQEMEIHSPPGMVIGQVKEVWTCWTPRYRVYDNNNQCVFTIVGDCCYCKCCVDVLFRVFDGENEAEEIAQIVKHWGGCREMFGQANDFSLKLPANMDIMKKALLFGATFLIDFNFFEYRGNN
;
A
#
# COMPACT_ATOMS: atom_id res chain seq x y z
N MET A 1 -4.42 73.94 35.07
CA MET A 1 -3.86 73.41 33.82
C MET A 1 -3.60 71.92 34.04
N SER A 2 -4.55 71.10 33.59
CA SER A 2 -4.52 69.62 33.77
C SER A 2 -4.19 68.97 32.43
N GLY A 3 -3.03 68.38 32.35
CA GLY A 3 -2.58 67.67 31.16
C GLY A 3 -2.99 66.17 31.23
N GLY A 4 -3.94 65.79 30.40
CA GLY A 4 -4.36 64.40 30.29
C GLY A 4 -3.38 63.63 29.42
N VAL A 5 -2.90 62.47 29.95
CA VAL A 5 -2.07 61.52 29.25
C VAL A 5 -2.99 60.58 28.50
N VAL A 6 -2.88 60.54 27.16
CA VAL A 6 -3.58 59.60 26.29
C VAL A 6 -2.72 58.33 26.21
N ILE A 7 -3.23 57.24 26.75
CA ILE A 7 -2.59 55.88 26.62
C ILE A 7 -3.16 55.24 25.36
N SER A 8 -2.30 55.07 24.34
CA SER A 8 -2.64 54.31 23.12
C SER A 8 -2.62 52.82 23.44
N GLN A 9 -3.70 52.09 23.11
CA GLN A 9 -3.78 50.65 23.16
C GLN A 9 -2.97 50.03 22.01
N PRO A 10 -2.24 48.90 22.24
CA PRO A 10 -1.56 48.20 21.16
C PRO A 10 -2.54 47.44 20.28
N GLY A 11 -2.33 47.54 18.96
CA GLY A 11 -3.14 46.95 17.93
C GLY A 11 -3.32 45.44 18.05
N GLN A 12 -4.53 45.00 17.78
CA GLN A 12 -4.89 43.58 17.63
C GLN A 12 -4.14 42.99 16.44
N GLY A 13 -3.26 42.02 16.73
CA GLY A 13 -2.61 41.20 15.72
C GLY A 13 -3.66 40.41 14.93
N GLN A 14 -3.63 40.52 13.62
CA GLN A 14 -4.37 39.67 12.70
C GLN A 14 -3.95 38.19 12.94
N LYS A 15 -4.91 37.40 13.39
CA LYS A 15 -4.81 35.94 13.38
C LYS A 15 -4.73 35.51 11.91
N GLY A 16 -3.59 34.98 11.51
CA GLY A 16 -3.44 34.30 10.23
C GLY A 16 -4.47 33.19 10.13
N GLU A 17 -5.38 33.28 9.17
CA GLU A 17 -6.25 32.20 8.77
C GLU A 17 -5.35 31.09 8.23
N ALA A 18 -5.30 29.99 8.97
CA ALA A 18 -4.73 28.75 8.46
C ALA A 18 -5.58 28.34 7.24
N MET A 19 -4.97 28.37 6.05
CA MET A 19 -5.55 27.77 4.85
C MET A 19 -5.84 26.30 5.17
N MET A 20 -7.09 25.96 5.46
CA MET A 20 -7.57 24.59 5.41
C MET A 20 -7.42 24.15 3.96
N MET A 21 -6.45 23.28 3.69
CA MET A 21 -6.42 22.52 2.44
C MET A 21 -7.75 21.76 2.37
N GLN A 22 -8.60 22.15 1.41
CA GLN A 22 -9.82 21.42 1.09
C GLN A 22 -9.39 20.00 0.69
N GLN A 23 -9.80 19.02 1.46
CA GLN A 23 -9.64 17.62 1.06
C GLN A 23 -10.43 17.43 -0.25
N PRO A 24 -9.83 16.77 -1.27
CA PRO A 24 -10.54 16.43 -2.49
C PRO A 24 -11.82 15.67 -2.12
N GLY A 25 -12.93 16.00 -2.76
CA GLY A 25 -14.20 15.33 -2.53
C GLY A 25 -14.11 13.83 -2.86
N PRO A 26 -15.03 13.00 -2.33
CA PRO A 26 -15.04 11.58 -2.59
C PRO A 26 -15.13 11.31 -4.10
N MET A 27 -14.28 10.39 -4.58
CA MET A 27 -14.28 9.96 -5.96
C MET A 27 -15.63 9.29 -6.28
N SER A 28 -16.33 9.78 -7.31
CA SER A 28 -17.47 9.06 -7.87
C SER A 28 -16.97 7.82 -8.61
N LEU A 29 -17.73 6.72 -8.54
CA LEU A 29 -17.44 5.52 -9.32
C LEU A 29 -17.20 5.88 -10.80
N PRO A 30 -16.14 5.36 -11.41
CA PRO A 30 -15.90 5.59 -12.83
C PRO A 30 -17.09 5.06 -13.63
N GLN A 31 -17.60 5.87 -14.59
CA GLN A 31 -18.66 5.46 -15.53
C GLN A 31 -18.10 4.52 -16.60
N VAL A 32 -17.32 3.52 -16.21
CA VAL A 32 -16.82 2.48 -17.10
C VAL A 32 -17.80 1.31 -17.06
N ALA A 33 -18.10 0.72 -18.21
CA ALA A 33 -18.93 -0.48 -18.27
C ALA A 33 -18.26 -1.61 -17.46
N VAL A 34 -18.85 -1.94 -16.32
CA VAL A 34 -18.38 -3.01 -15.44
C VAL A 34 -18.89 -4.34 -15.99
N PRO A 35 -18.02 -5.34 -16.22
CA PRO A 35 -18.44 -6.65 -16.70
C PRO A 35 -19.47 -7.29 -15.77
N ALA A 36 -20.50 -7.93 -16.34
CA ALA A 36 -21.47 -8.69 -15.57
C ALA A 36 -20.78 -9.83 -14.82
N GLY A 37 -21.03 -9.95 -13.51
CA GLY A 37 -20.41 -10.98 -12.66
C GLY A 37 -19.13 -10.54 -11.94
N LEU A 38 -18.66 -9.30 -12.14
CA LEU A 38 -17.57 -8.75 -11.35
C LEU A 38 -18.06 -8.43 -9.93
N PRO A 39 -17.27 -8.78 -8.88
CA PRO A 39 -17.59 -8.34 -7.54
C PRO A 39 -17.73 -6.81 -7.47
N PRO A 40 -18.78 -6.26 -6.85
CA PRO A 40 -19.09 -4.82 -6.90
C PRO A 40 -17.91 -3.92 -6.44
N GLY A 41 -17.15 -4.38 -5.47
CA GLY A 41 -16.02 -3.65 -4.93
C GLY A 41 -14.86 -3.46 -5.89
N LEU A 42 -14.69 -4.33 -6.88
CA LEU A 42 -13.59 -4.23 -7.84
C LEU A 42 -13.84 -3.19 -8.93
N ALA A 43 -15.07 -2.70 -9.08
CA ALA A 43 -15.43 -1.68 -10.06
C ALA A 43 -14.62 -0.38 -9.90
N TYR A 44 -14.17 -0.07 -8.69
CA TYR A 44 -13.30 1.08 -8.43
C TYR A 44 -11.96 1.04 -9.17
N LEU A 45 -11.48 -0.15 -9.56
CA LEU A 45 -10.24 -0.33 -10.30
C LEU A 45 -10.41 -0.16 -11.81
N ALA A 46 -11.67 -0.05 -12.29
CA ALA A 46 -11.95 0.13 -13.70
C ALA A 46 -11.36 1.45 -14.23
N GLY A 47 -10.72 1.39 -15.39
CA GLY A 47 -10.20 2.58 -16.07
C GLY A 47 -8.98 3.26 -15.41
N LEU A 48 -8.55 2.82 -14.22
CA LEU A 48 -7.35 3.36 -13.59
C LEU A 48 -6.09 2.87 -14.32
N ASP A 49 -5.17 3.78 -14.55
CA ASP A 49 -3.83 3.55 -15.11
C ASP A 49 -2.73 3.69 -14.05
N GLU A 50 -3.03 4.31 -12.91
CA GLU A 50 -2.15 4.39 -11.76
C GLU A 50 -2.95 4.35 -10.47
N ILE A 51 -2.45 3.60 -9.48
CA ILE A 51 -2.98 3.54 -8.11
C ILE A 51 -1.86 3.98 -7.19
N ARG A 52 -2.12 4.98 -6.36
CA ARG A 52 -1.19 5.48 -5.34
C ARG A 52 -1.58 4.95 -3.98
N ILE A 53 -0.60 4.44 -3.24
CA ILE A 53 -0.78 3.82 -1.94
C ILE A 53 0.13 4.55 -0.96
N HIS A 54 -0.47 5.26 0.00
CA HIS A 54 0.22 6.08 0.99
C HIS A 54 0.04 5.45 2.37
N GLN A 55 1.12 4.99 2.98
CA GLN A 55 1.10 4.51 4.36
C GLN A 55 0.86 5.69 5.31
N GLN A 56 -0.05 5.51 6.26
CA GLN A 56 -0.32 6.49 7.31
C GLN A 56 0.45 6.14 8.58
N LEU A 57 1.30 7.05 9.03
CA LEU A 57 1.98 6.94 10.32
C LEU A 57 1.20 7.70 11.38
N GLU A 58 0.97 7.08 12.51
CA GLU A 58 0.48 7.78 13.70
C GLU A 58 1.67 8.37 14.48
N LEU A 59 1.63 9.67 14.79
CA LEU A 59 2.69 10.36 15.53
C LEU A 59 3.05 9.68 16.86
N LEU A 60 2.12 8.95 17.47
CA LEU A 60 2.37 8.19 18.70
C LEU A 60 3.29 6.98 18.47
N GLU A 61 3.29 6.35 17.30
CA GLU A 61 4.19 5.25 16.97
C GLU A 61 5.65 5.73 16.95
N VAL A 62 5.86 6.90 16.37
CA VAL A 62 7.20 7.53 16.29
C VAL A 62 7.73 7.94 17.67
N LEU A 63 6.85 8.36 18.59
CA LEU A 63 7.25 8.87 19.89
C LEU A 63 7.42 7.78 20.97
N VAL A 64 6.63 6.71 20.90
CA VAL A 64 6.55 5.69 21.96
C VAL A 64 7.18 4.36 21.55
N GLY A 65 7.49 4.17 20.24
CA GLY A 65 8.06 2.93 19.71
C GLY A 65 7.10 1.74 19.77
N PHE A 66 5.79 2.00 19.92
CA PHE A 66 4.77 0.96 19.97
C PHE A 66 4.16 0.76 18.59
N GLU A 67 4.47 -0.36 17.95
CA GLU A 67 3.95 -0.70 16.63
C GLU A 67 2.43 -0.87 16.64
N LYS A 68 1.74 -0.11 15.81
CA LYS A 68 0.29 -0.23 15.56
C LYS A 68 0.03 -0.92 14.23
N ASN A 69 -1.26 -1.26 13.98
CA ASN A 69 -1.71 -1.83 12.71
C ASN A 69 -1.47 -0.85 11.56
N ASN A 70 -0.84 -1.33 10.49
CA ASN A 70 -0.60 -0.53 9.29
C ASN A 70 -1.92 -0.05 8.68
N LYS A 71 -1.90 1.20 8.23
CA LYS A 71 -3.02 1.85 7.56
C LYS A 71 -2.52 2.52 6.29
N TYR A 72 -3.31 2.42 5.22
CA TYR A 72 -2.96 3.02 3.93
C TYR A 72 -4.15 3.74 3.34
N GLN A 73 -3.89 4.91 2.77
CA GLN A 73 -4.82 5.60 1.86
C GLN A 73 -4.51 5.16 0.44
N ILE A 74 -5.55 4.84 -0.32
CA ILE A 74 -5.43 4.47 -1.72
C ILE A 74 -6.07 5.56 -2.56
N CYS A 75 -5.27 6.18 -3.42
CA CYS A 75 -5.62 7.36 -4.18
C CYS A 75 -5.45 7.11 -5.68
N ASN A 76 -6.14 7.91 -6.48
CA ASN A 76 -5.90 8.02 -7.91
C ASN A 76 -4.76 9.01 -8.21
N THR A 77 -4.46 9.25 -9.50
CA THR A 77 -3.44 10.22 -9.96
C THR A 77 -3.71 11.66 -9.55
N GLN A 78 -4.95 11.99 -9.16
CA GLN A 78 -5.36 13.31 -8.70
C GLN A 78 -5.33 13.44 -7.16
N GLU A 79 -4.72 12.48 -6.46
CA GLU A 79 -4.69 12.38 -4.99
C GLU A 79 -6.09 12.30 -4.35
N GLN A 80 -7.09 11.85 -5.11
CA GLN A 80 -8.41 11.60 -4.57
C GLN A 80 -8.45 10.21 -3.98
N GLN A 81 -8.66 10.13 -2.67
CA GLN A 81 -8.81 8.85 -1.98
C GLN A 81 -10.12 8.17 -2.39
N PHE A 82 -10.04 6.89 -2.75
CA PHE A 82 -11.21 6.09 -3.10
C PHE A 82 -11.29 4.76 -2.33
N MET A 83 -10.19 4.33 -1.71
CA MET A 83 -10.14 3.17 -0.82
C MET A 83 -9.27 3.46 0.39
N PHE A 84 -9.43 2.62 1.41
CA PHE A 84 -8.64 2.62 2.61
C PHE A 84 -8.27 1.18 2.99
N ALA A 85 -7.00 0.91 3.27
CA ALA A 85 -6.55 -0.40 3.74
C ALA A 85 -6.14 -0.35 5.20
N LYS A 86 -6.55 -1.35 5.97
CA LYS A 86 -6.23 -1.49 7.39
C LYS A 86 -5.80 -2.92 7.70
N GLU A 87 -4.62 -3.05 8.28
CA GLU A 87 -4.15 -4.31 8.84
C GLU A 87 -4.98 -4.70 10.07
N ASP A 88 -5.32 -5.97 10.17
CA ASP A 88 -5.90 -6.59 11.35
C ASP A 88 -4.96 -7.69 11.85
N THR A 89 -4.23 -7.38 12.92
CA THR A 89 -3.29 -8.29 13.58
C THR A 89 -3.29 -7.98 15.06
N ASP A 90 -3.29 -9.01 15.89
CA ASP A 90 -3.21 -8.83 17.34
C ASP A 90 -1.80 -8.35 17.76
N CYS A 91 -1.77 -7.62 18.88
CA CYS A 91 -0.56 -6.99 19.38
C CYS A 91 0.55 -8.00 19.74
N MET A 92 0.18 -9.17 20.31
CA MET A 92 1.17 -10.21 20.67
C MET A 92 1.84 -10.79 19.43
N THR A 93 1.06 -11.16 18.44
CA THR A 93 1.56 -11.70 17.16
C THR A 93 2.52 -10.73 16.51
N ARG A 94 2.22 -9.42 16.56
CA ARG A 94 3.09 -8.39 15.98
C ARG A 94 4.43 -8.30 16.71
N GLN A 95 4.43 -8.25 18.03
CA GLN A 95 5.66 -8.19 18.83
C GLN A 95 6.49 -9.48 18.74
N CYS A 96 5.86 -10.65 18.70
CA CYS A 96 6.56 -11.93 18.65
C CYS A 96 7.08 -12.30 17.26
N CYS A 97 6.33 -12.00 16.20
CA CYS A 97 6.62 -12.45 14.84
C CYS A 97 7.20 -11.34 13.94
N GLY A 98 7.10 -10.07 14.35
CA GLY A 98 7.60 -8.93 13.59
C GLY A 98 7.09 -8.91 12.15
N THR A 99 7.98 -8.74 11.19
CA THR A 99 7.65 -8.69 9.75
C THR A 99 7.18 -10.05 9.17
N ALA A 100 7.41 -11.17 9.89
CA ALA A 100 6.96 -12.50 9.48
C ALA A 100 5.53 -12.83 9.97
N ARG A 101 4.88 -11.89 10.65
CA ARG A 101 3.55 -12.12 11.24
C ARG A 101 2.49 -12.49 10.21
N PRO A 102 1.56 -13.38 10.57
CA PRO A 102 0.31 -13.52 9.82
C PRO A 102 -0.55 -12.29 10.02
N PHE A 103 -1.27 -11.87 9.01
CA PHE A 103 -2.24 -10.79 9.13
C PHE A 103 -3.36 -10.92 8.09
N THR A 104 -4.45 -10.24 8.37
CA THR A 104 -5.49 -9.93 7.40
C THR A 104 -5.49 -8.43 7.16
N MET A 105 -5.57 -8.00 5.90
CA MET A 105 -5.73 -6.60 5.56
C MET A 105 -7.06 -6.40 4.87
N ASN A 106 -7.91 -5.59 5.47
CA ASN A 106 -9.22 -5.26 4.96
C ASN A 106 -9.13 -3.95 4.18
N ILE A 107 -9.52 -3.99 2.90
CA ILE A 107 -9.57 -2.85 1.99
C ILE A 107 -11.03 -2.47 1.81
N THR A 108 -11.36 -1.26 2.20
CA THR A 108 -12.72 -0.72 2.20
C THR A 108 -12.82 0.51 1.30
N ASP A 109 -14.03 0.80 0.84
CA ASP A 109 -14.32 2.10 0.23
C ASP A 109 -14.47 3.21 1.29
N ASN A 110 -14.74 4.44 0.84
CA ASN A 110 -14.95 5.59 1.73
C ASN A 110 -16.24 5.48 2.57
N GLN A 111 -17.08 4.49 2.33
CA GLN A 111 -18.31 4.21 3.09
C GLN A 111 -18.10 3.09 4.12
N GLY A 112 -16.90 2.48 4.13
CA GLY A 112 -16.56 1.36 5.00
C GLY A 112 -17.03 0.00 4.49
N GLN A 113 -17.49 -0.11 3.23
CA GLN A 113 -17.82 -1.38 2.62
C GLN A 113 -16.53 -2.12 2.26
N GLU A 114 -16.40 -3.37 2.66
CA GLU A 114 -15.26 -4.21 2.32
C GLU A 114 -15.28 -4.58 0.83
N LEU A 115 -14.17 -4.35 0.16
CA LEU A 115 -14.01 -4.53 -1.29
C LEU A 115 -13.04 -5.66 -1.61
N ILE A 116 -11.94 -5.73 -0.88
CA ILE A 116 -10.86 -6.70 -1.05
C ILE A 116 -10.35 -7.07 0.34
N GLN A 117 -10.03 -8.32 0.55
CA GLN A 117 -9.34 -8.80 1.74
C GLN A 117 -8.05 -9.52 1.32
N LEU A 118 -6.95 -9.16 1.95
CA LEU A 118 -5.65 -9.82 1.75
C LEU A 118 -5.37 -10.68 2.98
N HIS A 119 -5.03 -11.93 2.77
CA HIS A 119 -4.68 -12.85 3.85
C HIS A 119 -3.25 -13.35 3.68
N ARG A 120 -2.40 -13.03 4.64
CA ARG A 120 -1.01 -13.53 4.71
C ARG A 120 -0.92 -14.58 5.82
N PRO A 121 -0.64 -15.86 5.49
CA PRO A 121 -0.44 -16.90 6.49
C PRO A 121 0.90 -16.70 7.22
N PHE A 122 1.02 -17.28 8.40
CA PHE A 122 2.31 -17.33 9.11
C PHE A 122 3.32 -18.17 8.33
N ARG A 123 4.45 -17.53 7.97
CA ARG A 123 5.61 -18.23 7.40
C ARG A 123 6.86 -17.71 8.08
N CYS A 124 7.63 -18.63 8.67
CA CYS A 124 8.84 -18.29 9.40
C CYS A 124 9.86 -17.62 8.46
N GLN A 125 10.26 -16.40 8.76
CA GLN A 125 11.42 -15.74 8.14
C GLN A 125 12.70 -16.17 8.86
N GLY A 126 12.97 -17.47 8.87
CA GLY A 126 14.15 -17.98 9.56
C GLY A 126 15.35 -18.11 8.63
N SER A 127 16.51 -17.87 9.17
CA SER A 127 17.84 -17.85 8.57
C SER A 127 18.35 -19.21 8.03
N CYS A 128 17.49 -20.17 7.78
CA CYS A 128 17.83 -21.46 7.24
C CYS A 128 17.57 -21.51 5.74
N LEU A 129 18.60 -21.40 4.93
CA LEU A 129 18.58 -21.85 3.51
C LEU A 129 17.23 -21.75 2.78
N TRP A 130 16.42 -20.86 3.13
CA TRP A 130 15.33 -20.00 2.68
C TRP A 130 14.29 -20.53 1.69
N CYS A 131 14.49 -21.69 1.11
CA CYS A 131 13.56 -22.19 0.08
C CYS A 131 12.22 -22.70 0.61
N CYS A 132 12.09 -22.96 1.92
CA CYS A 132 10.87 -23.52 2.53
C CYS A 132 9.96 -22.47 3.20
N CYS A 133 10.41 -21.21 3.33
CA CYS A 133 9.69 -20.15 4.07
C CYS A 133 9.37 -18.93 3.22
N LEU A 134 9.30 -19.09 1.91
CA LEU A 134 8.92 -18.02 0.99
C LEU A 134 7.53 -17.50 1.32
N GLN A 135 7.39 -16.18 1.25
CA GLN A 135 6.17 -15.51 1.64
C GLN A 135 5.09 -15.63 0.58
N GLU A 136 3.84 -15.69 1.00
CA GLU A 136 2.69 -15.71 0.11
C GLU A 136 1.55 -14.88 0.69
N MET A 137 0.62 -14.50 -0.17
CA MET A 137 -0.58 -13.76 0.20
C MET A 137 -1.73 -14.17 -0.71
N GLU A 138 -2.86 -14.49 -0.12
CA GLU A 138 -4.11 -14.74 -0.84
C GLU A 138 -4.91 -13.43 -0.93
N ILE A 139 -5.59 -13.27 -2.07
CA ILE A 139 -6.41 -12.11 -2.37
C ILE A 139 -7.85 -12.57 -2.52
N HIS A 140 -8.73 -12.02 -1.70
CA HIS A 140 -10.14 -12.38 -1.63
C HIS A 140 -11.01 -11.20 -2.02
N SER A 141 -12.15 -11.48 -2.63
CA SER A 141 -13.25 -10.53 -2.79
C SER A 141 -14.43 -10.96 -1.90
N PRO A 142 -15.13 -10.06 -1.21
CA PRO A 142 -16.30 -10.41 -0.43
C PRO A 142 -17.39 -11.08 -1.27
N PRO A 143 -18.05 -12.12 -0.77
CA PRO A 143 -18.05 -12.68 0.58
C PRO A 143 -17.02 -13.80 0.85
N GLY A 144 -15.75 -13.63 0.48
CA GLY A 144 -14.68 -14.61 0.75
C GLY A 144 -14.28 -15.47 -0.45
N MET A 145 -14.58 -15.03 -1.66
CA MET A 145 -14.14 -15.69 -2.89
C MET A 145 -12.66 -15.38 -3.13
N VAL A 146 -11.82 -16.41 -3.22
CA VAL A 146 -10.41 -16.27 -3.61
C VAL A 146 -10.35 -15.86 -5.07
N ILE A 147 -9.75 -14.71 -5.35
CA ILE A 147 -9.51 -14.21 -6.70
C ILE A 147 -8.12 -14.54 -7.22
N GLY A 148 -7.21 -14.85 -6.33
CA GLY A 148 -5.88 -15.33 -6.67
C GLY A 148 -4.90 -15.23 -5.51
N GLN A 149 -3.62 -15.44 -5.81
CA GLN A 149 -2.55 -15.46 -4.80
C GLN A 149 -1.25 -14.92 -5.36
N VAL A 150 -0.43 -14.38 -4.50
CA VAL A 150 0.94 -13.92 -4.80
C VAL A 150 1.91 -14.77 -4.01
N LYS A 151 2.95 -15.28 -4.66
CA LYS A 151 4.01 -16.08 -4.02
C LYS A 151 5.38 -15.50 -4.32
N GLU A 152 6.17 -15.37 -3.28
CA GLU A 152 7.59 -15.11 -3.41
C GLU A 152 8.29 -16.30 -4.08
N VAL A 153 9.26 -16.01 -4.94
CA VAL A 153 10.08 -17.03 -5.62
C VAL A 153 11.52 -16.88 -5.13
N TRP A 154 12.14 -17.99 -4.77
CA TRP A 154 13.53 -17.98 -4.34
C TRP A 154 14.46 -17.52 -5.46
N THR A 155 15.29 -16.53 -5.16
CA THR A 155 16.34 -16.03 -6.04
C THR A 155 17.54 -15.58 -5.22
N CYS A 156 18.72 -15.63 -5.81
CA CYS A 156 19.94 -15.23 -5.10
C CYS A 156 20.10 -13.70 -4.97
N TRP A 157 19.61 -12.92 -5.93
CA TRP A 157 20.02 -11.53 -6.06
C TRP A 157 18.89 -10.51 -6.20
N THR A 158 17.78 -10.90 -6.81
CA THR A 158 16.66 -9.99 -7.11
C THR A 158 15.37 -10.48 -6.48
N PRO A 159 14.60 -9.63 -5.80
CA PRO A 159 13.26 -10.04 -5.32
C PRO A 159 12.39 -10.43 -6.49
N ARG A 160 11.74 -11.58 -6.37
CA ARG A 160 10.86 -12.10 -7.42
C ARG A 160 9.58 -12.66 -6.84
N TYR A 161 8.46 -12.38 -7.52
CA TYR A 161 7.14 -12.90 -7.15
C TYR A 161 6.43 -13.44 -8.38
N ARG A 162 5.58 -14.44 -8.17
CA ARG A 162 4.61 -14.91 -9.14
C ARG A 162 3.21 -14.65 -8.64
N VAL A 163 2.36 -14.19 -9.54
CA VAL A 163 0.96 -13.91 -9.28
C VAL A 163 0.12 -14.94 -10.01
N TYR A 164 -0.76 -15.60 -9.28
CA TYR A 164 -1.63 -16.64 -9.79
C TYR A 164 -3.09 -16.21 -9.69
N ASP A 165 -3.88 -16.57 -10.68
CA ASP A 165 -5.32 -16.39 -10.66
C ASP A 165 -6.02 -17.48 -9.83
N ASN A 166 -7.36 -17.44 -9.78
CA ASN A 166 -8.19 -18.41 -9.08
C ASN A 166 -8.13 -19.83 -9.67
N ASN A 167 -7.64 -19.97 -10.91
CA ASN A 167 -7.40 -21.27 -11.56
C ASN A 167 -5.98 -21.79 -11.31
N ASN A 168 -5.21 -21.10 -10.45
CA ASN A 168 -3.79 -21.37 -10.18
C ASN A 168 -2.90 -21.28 -11.45
N GLN A 169 -3.30 -20.45 -12.41
CA GLN A 169 -2.50 -20.10 -13.57
C GLN A 169 -1.65 -18.88 -13.24
N CYS A 170 -0.34 -18.94 -13.53
CA CYS A 170 0.55 -17.80 -13.37
C CYS A 170 0.20 -16.73 -14.41
N VAL A 171 -0.30 -15.60 -13.95
CA VAL A 171 -0.72 -14.48 -14.81
C VAL A 171 0.34 -13.38 -14.88
N PHE A 172 1.20 -13.26 -13.84
CA PHE A 172 2.29 -12.29 -13.83
C PHE A 172 3.52 -12.81 -13.12
N THR A 173 4.68 -12.33 -13.56
CA THR A 173 5.95 -12.41 -12.84
C THR A 173 6.40 -10.98 -12.49
N ILE A 174 6.73 -10.73 -11.23
CA ILE A 174 7.20 -9.45 -10.73
C ILE A 174 8.68 -9.59 -10.36
N VAL A 175 9.53 -8.70 -10.87
CA VAL A 175 10.98 -8.72 -10.65
C VAL A 175 11.42 -7.35 -10.14
N GLY A 176 11.97 -7.30 -8.93
CA GLY A 176 12.53 -6.09 -8.35
C GLY A 176 13.98 -5.86 -8.79
N ASP A 177 14.45 -4.62 -8.66
CA ASP A 177 15.83 -4.29 -8.95
C ASP A 177 16.81 -4.99 -8.01
N CYS A 178 17.96 -5.40 -8.57
CA CYS A 178 19.07 -5.93 -7.80
C CYS A 178 19.77 -4.76 -7.11
N CYS A 179 19.61 -4.58 -5.83
CA CYS A 179 20.55 -3.88 -4.95
C CYS A 179 19.90 -3.49 -3.63
N TYR A 180 20.52 -3.91 -2.56
CA TYR A 180 20.12 -3.57 -1.19
C TYR A 180 20.53 -2.13 -0.78
N CYS A 181 21.25 -1.39 -1.62
CA CYS A 181 21.65 0.00 -1.37
C CYS A 181 20.61 0.99 -1.87
N LYS A 182 19.42 1.00 -1.22
CA LYS A 182 18.25 1.74 -1.67
C LYS A 182 17.93 2.96 -0.79
N CYS A 183 18.93 3.48 -0.12
CA CYS A 183 18.72 4.53 0.88
C CYS A 183 18.46 5.93 0.30
N CYS A 184 18.36 6.13 -1.00
CA CYS A 184 18.15 7.48 -1.56
C CYS A 184 17.53 7.50 -2.97
N VAL A 185 16.87 6.42 -3.39
CA VAL A 185 16.32 6.30 -4.74
C VAL A 185 15.00 5.52 -4.72
N ASP A 186 14.16 5.78 -5.71
CA ASP A 186 12.97 4.98 -5.95
C ASP A 186 13.36 3.53 -6.29
N VAL A 187 12.53 2.59 -5.83
CA VAL A 187 12.74 1.16 -6.07
C VAL A 187 11.69 0.66 -7.05
N LEU A 188 12.16 0.09 -8.16
CA LEU A 188 11.30 -0.38 -9.23
C LEU A 188 11.14 -1.91 -9.18
N PHE A 189 9.89 -2.35 -9.28
CA PHE A 189 9.50 -3.73 -9.54
C PHE A 189 8.78 -3.77 -10.89
N ARG A 190 9.38 -4.48 -11.87
CA ARG A 190 8.79 -4.65 -13.20
C ARG A 190 7.84 -5.82 -13.19
N VAL A 191 6.70 -5.64 -13.82
CA VAL A 191 5.65 -6.67 -13.94
C VAL A 191 5.61 -7.17 -15.38
N PHE A 192 5.79 -8.46 -15.54
CA PHE A 192 5.79 -9.15 -16.82
C PHE A 192 4.55 -10.02 -16.98
N ASP A 193 4.06 -10.19 -18.20
CA ASP A 193 2.94 -11.08 -18.50
C ASP A 193 3.37 -12.55 -18.41
N GLY A 194 2.63 -13.33 -17.63
CA GLY A 194 2.88 -14.77 -17.44
C GLY A 194 4.23 -15.11 -16.77
N GLU A 195 4.75 -16.29 -17.08
CA GLU A 195 5.97 -16.81 -16.46
C GLU A 195 7.26 -16.40 -17.21
N ASN A 196 7.17 -16.09 -18.49
CA ASN A 196 8.33 -16.02 -19.39
C ASN A 196 9.02 -14.66 -19.43
N GLU A 197 8.52 -13.67 -18.71
CA GLU A 197 9.10 -12.30 -18.64
C GLU A 197 9.36 -11.68 -20.03
N ALA A 198 8.49 -12.00 -21.00
CA ALA A 198 8.69 -11.58 -22.39
C ALA A 198 8.36 -10.10 -22.62
N GLU A 199 7.35 -9.59 -21.92
CA GLU A 199 6.86 -8.23 -22.08
C GLU A 199 6.57 -7.59 -20.71
N GLU A 200 7.16 -6.41 -20.48
CA GLU A 200 6.85 -5.60 -19.32
C GLU A 200 5.53 -4.87 -19.56
N ILE A 201 4.53 -5.13 -18.69
CA ILE A 201 3.17 -4.61 -18.87
C ILE A 201 2.75 -3.65 -17.77
N ALA A 202 3.42 -3.66 -16.63
CA ALA A 202 3.10 -2.81 -15.49
C ALA A 202 4.34 -2.59 -14.60
N GLN A 203 4.26 -1.64 -13.68
CA GLN A 203 5.33 -1.31 -12.75
C GLN A 203 4.78 -1.03 -11.36
N ILE A 204 5.47 -1.53 -10.33
CA ILE A 204 5.28 -1.12 -8.95
C ILE A 204 6.51 -0.30 -8.56
N VAL A 205 6.31 0.94 -8.14
CA VAL A 205 7.39 1.86 -7.76
C VAL A 205 7.23 2.21 -6.29
N LYS A 206 8.21 1.92 -5.47
CA LYS A 206 8.31 2.46 -4.11
C LYS A 206 9.06 3.77 -4.21
N HIS A 207 8.41 4.86 -3.83
CA HIS A 207 9.00 6.20 -3.85
C HIS A 207 9.87 6.44 -2.63
N TRP A 208 10.99 7.11 -2.86
CA TRP A 208 11.83 7.55 -1.76
C TRP A 208 11.27 8.84 -1.14
N GLY A 209 10.93 8.77 0.14
CA GLY A 209 10.31 9.89 0.88
C GLY A 209 11.28 10.98 1.36
N GLY A 210 12.56 10.92 1.00
CA GLY A 210 13.57 11.87 1.45
C GLY A 210 13.83 11.81 2.96
N CYS A 211 14.11 12.96 3.58
CA CYS A 211 14.36 13.03 5.02
C CYS A 211 13.16 12.59 5.88
N ARG A 212 11.96 12.51 5.33
CA ARG A 212 10.77 12.01 6.06
C ARG A 212 10.91 10.54 6.44
N GLU A 213 11.59 9.73 5.63
CA GLU A 213 11.90 8.33 5.96
C GLU A 213 12.86 8.20 7.15
N MET A 214 13.65 9.21 7.44
CA MET A 214 14.56 9.20 8.60
C MET A 214 13.87 9.48 9.93
N PHE A 215 12.68 10.07 9.91
CA PHE A 215 11.94 10.48 11.11
C PHE A 215 10.64 9.72 11.37
N GLY A 216 10.28 8.80 10.50
CA GLY A 216 9.05 8.02 10.61
C GLY A 216 8.62 7.57 9.23
N GLN A 217 8.86 6.31 8.94
CA GLN A 217 8.79 5.74 7.60
C GLN A 217 7.34 5.54 7.14
N ALA A 218 6.79 6.52 6.44
CA ALA A 218 5.62 6.30 5.60
C ALA A 218 6.10 5.78 4.24
N ASN A 219 5.68 4.58 3.87
CA ASN A 219 5.95 4.03 2.56
C ASN A 219 4.93 4.55 1.55
N ASP A 220 5.43 5.07 0.43
CA ASP A 220 4.61 5.53 -0.68
C ASP A 220 4.89 4.66 -1.91
N PHE A 221 3.83 4.11 -2.49
CA PHE A 221 3.91 3.30 -3.70
C PHE A 221 3.04 3.85 -4.81
N SER A 222 3.49 3.67 -6.05
CA SER A 222 2.68 3.81 -7.26
C SER A 222 2.63 2.47 -8.00
N LEU A 223 1.43 1.97 -8.25
CA LEU A 223 1.18 0.86 -9.15
C LEU A 223 0.72 1.42 -10.50
N LYS A 224 1.60 1.38 -11.50
CA LYS A 224 1.34 1.82 -12.88
C LYS A 224 0.97 0.62 -13.74
N LEU A 225 -0.15 0.72 -14.45
CA LEU A 225 -0.71 -0.40 -15.21
C LEU A 225 -1.54 0.13 -16.41
N PRO A 226 -1.75 -0.67 -17.46
CA PRO A 226 -2.62 -0.28 -18.57
C PRO A 226 -4.05 -0.01 -18.10
N ALA A 227 -4.64 1.10 -18.51
CA ALA A 227 -6.02 1.45 -18.14
C ALA A 227 -7.04 0.37 -18.58
N ASN A 228 -6.77 -0.30 -19.69
CA ASN A 228 -7.59 -1.38 -20.25
C ASN A 228 -7.27 -2.78 -19.71
N MET A 229 -6.35 -2.91 -18.72
CA MET A 229 -6.08 -4.20 -18.08
C MET A 229 -7.35 -4.73 -17.42
N ASP A 230 -7.53 -6.05 -17.46
CA ASP A 230 -8.61 -6.75 -16.77
C ASP A 230 -8.65 -6.37 -15.27
N ILE A 231 -9.86 -6.14 -14.75
CA ILE A 231 -10.05 -5.62 -13.38
C ILE A 231 -9.59 -6.63 -12.33
N MET A 232 -9.80 -7.93 -12.54
CA MET A 232 -9.31 -8.98 -11.63
C MET A 232 -7.79 -8.99 -11.60
N LYS A 233 -7.15 -8.85 -12.76
CA LYS A 233 -5.70 -8.75 -12.88
C LYS A 233 -5.15 -7.50 -12.18
N LYS A 234 -5.85 -6.36 -12.24
CA LYS A 234 -5.50 -5.16 -11.47
C LYS A 234 -5.57 -5.40 -9.97
N ALA A 235 -6.62 -6.08 -9.49
CA ALA A 235 -6.77 -6.43 -8.07
C ALA A 235 -5.65 -7.35 -7.58
N LEU A 236 -5.19 -8.27 -8.41
CA LEU A 236 -4.06 -9.15 -8.09
C LEU A 236 -2.75 -8.37 -7.95
N LEU A 237 -2.45 -7.46 -8.87
CA LEU A 237 -1.24 -6.60 -8.78
C LEU A 237 -1.33 -5.63 -7.61
N PHE A 238 -2.51 -5.11 -7.32
CA PHE A 238 -2.74 -4.27 -6.15
C PHE A 238 -2.43 -5.03 -4.85
N GLY A 239 -2.91 -6.28 -4.70
CA GLY A 239 -2.55 -7.14 -3.57
C GLY A 239 -1.06 -7.44 -3.51
N ALA A 240 -0.41 -7.68 -4.66
CA ALA A 240 1.03 -7.94 -4.72
C ALA A 240 1.87 -6.79 -4.17
N THR A 241 1.43 -5.54 -4.36
CA THR A 241 2.12 -4.35 -3.83
C THR A 241 2.24 -4.40 -2.31
N PHE A 242 1.19 -4.84 -1.60
CA PHE A 242 1.25 -5.00 -0.14
C PHE A 242 2.21 -6.11 0.30
N LEU A 243 2.23 -7.25 -0.40
CA LEU A 243 3.19 -8.30 -0.05
C LEU A 243 4.65 -7.82 -0.22
N ILE A 244 4.92 -7.03 -1.25
CA ILE A 244 6.23 -6.40 -1.49
C ILE A 244 6.58 -5.44 -0.36
N ASP A 245 5.62 -4.58 0.06
CA ASP A 245 5.81 -3.64 1.16
C ASP A 245 6.20 -4.37 2.46
N PHE A 246 5.42 -5.34 2.87
CA PHE A 246 5.67 -6.11 4.09
C PHE A 246 6.96 -6.94 4.06
N ASN A 247 7.40 -7.39 2.89
CA ASN A 247 8.62 -8.18 2.77
C ASN A 247 9.90 -7.34 2.77
N PHE A 248 9.87 -6.11 2.24
CA PHE A 248 11.09 -5.35 1.98
C PHE A 248 11.14 -3.98 2.64
N PHE A 249 9.99 -3.34 2.87
CA PHE A 249 9.96 -1.94 3.25
C PHE A 249 9.34 -1.71 4.62
N GLU A 250 8.66 -2.69 5.18
CA GLU A 250 8.16 -2.58 6.54
C GLU A 250 9.33 -2.42 7.51
N TYR A 251 9.28 -1.36 8.31
CA TYR A 251 10.32 -1.03 9.27
C TYR A 251 10.41 -2.09 10.36
N ARG A 252 11.60 -2.63 10.55
CA ARG A 252 11.95 -3.38 11.75
C ARG A 252 12.39 -2.35 12.79
N GLY A 253 11.52 -2.03 13.75
CA GLY A 253 11.93 -1.31 14.94
C GLY A 253 13.21 -2.00 15.49
N ASN A 254 14.29 -1.25 15.64
CA ASN A 254 15.50 -1.77 16.24
C ASN A 254 15.17 -2.21 17.67
N ASN A 255 15.17 -3.53 17.93
CA ASN A 255 15.33 -4.09 19.27
C ASN A 255 16.76 -3.98 19.70
#